data_e4280bd743127d77114846cd7965584a
#
_entry.id   e4280bd743127d77114846cd7965584a
#
_cell.length_a   1.000
_cell.length_b   1.000
_cell.length_c   1.000
_cell.angle_alpha   90.00
_cell.angle_beta   90.00
_cell.angle_gamma   90.00
#
_symmetry.space_group_name_H-M   'P 1'
#
loop_
_entity.id
_entity.type
_entity.pdbx_description
1 polymer ?
#
loop_
_entity_poly.entity_id
_entity_poly.type
_entity_poly.pdbx_seq_one_letter_code
_entity_poly.pdbx_strand_id
1 'polypeptide(L)'
;MTFQKSERVLLAFGLALFAAWFAARLYGAFSSKKAIARFQAVDLDNLSNNASTSTDHALGSPVDFSLWSPKRIAAYEDSLAKKTDFPIAILRIRKINLEVPVFNDTDDLTLNRGVGRILGTARIGEPGNLGIAGHRDGFFRGLQSIVEGDVVELVRPRHIDSYVVSEIRIVKPEDISVLKPKEVPALTLVTCFPFYFVGHAPKRYIVTALFEGARQSSFGTDEDTIRRASIPRTKEGKR
;
A
#
# COMPACT_ATOMS: atom_id res chain seq x y z
N MET A 1 -34.02 -43.17 12.74
CA MET A 1 -32.51 -43.12 13.01
C MET A 1 -31.71 -42.47 11.89
N THR A 2 -32.30 -41.95 10.85
CA THR A 2 -31.61 -41.30 9.68
C THR A 2 -31.44 -39.80 9.83
N PHE A 3 -32.24 -39.11 10.60
CA PHE A 3 -32.20 -37.65 10.79
C PHE A 3 -30.91 -37.17 11.47
N GLN A 4 -30.42 -37.90 12.45
CA GLN A 4 -29.21 -37.56 13.20
C GLN A 4 -27.86 -37.68 12.41
N LYS A 5 -27.85 -38.47 11.33
CA LYS A 5 -26.67 -38.60 10.45
C LYS A 5 -26.58 -37.44 9.49
N SER A 6 -27.69 -36.92 8.96
CA SER A 6 -27.70 -35.78 8.04
C SER A 6 -27.31 -34.48 8.73
N GLU A 7 -27.70 -34.26 9.99
CA GLU A 7 -27.27 -33.09 10.76
C GLU A 7 -25.76 -33.08 11.01
N ARG A 8 -25.17 -34.23 11.34
CA ARG A 8 -23.72 -34.33 11.55
C ARG A 8 -22.93 -34.09 10.26
N VAL A 9 -23.45 -34.53 9.12
CA VAL A 9 -22.84 -34.31 7.80
C VAL A 9 -22.92 -32.80 7.41
N LEU A 10 -24.06 -32.16 7.66
CA LEU A 10 -24.23 -30.72 7.41
C LEU A 10 -23.33 -29.87 8.31
N LEU A 11 -23.22 -30.23 9.59
CA LEU A 11 -22.31 -29.56 10.52
C LEU A 11 -20.84 -29.74 10.12
N ALA A 12 -20.42 -30.95 9.74
CA ALA A 12 -19.05 -31.20 9.28
C ALA A 12 -18.74 -30.44 7.99
N PHE A 13 -19.69 -30.36 7.06
CA PHE A 13 -19.56 -29.60 5.81
C PHE A 13 -19.49 -28.10 6.07
N GLY A 14 -20.33 -27.56 6.97
CA GLY A 14 -20.29 -26.16 7.39
C GLY A 14 -18.96 -25.80 8.07
N LEU A 15 -18.43 -26.69 8.92
CA LEU A 15 -17.14 -26.49 9.58
C LEU A 15 -15.97 -26.52 8.59
N ALA A 16 -16.03 -27.41 7.59
CA ALA A 16 -15.03 -27.48 6.53
C ALA A 16 -15.01 -26.23 5.64
N LEU A 17 -16.20 -25.70 5.27
CA LEU A 17 -16.31 -24.44 4.53
C LEU A 17 -15.81 -23.25 5.36
N PHE A 18 -16.09 -23.20 6.65
CA PHE A 18 -15.61 -22.17 7.56
C PHE A 18 -14.09 -22.22 7.70
N ALA A 19 -13.51 -23.42 7.84
CA ALA A 19 -12.06 -23.62 7.93
C ALA A 19 -11.37 -23.22 6.61
N ALA A 20 -11.95 -23.56 5.46
CA ALA A 20 -11.42 -23.17 4.14
C ALA A 20 -11.48 -21.64 3.95
N TRP A 21 -12.59 -21.00 4.33
CA TRP A 21 -12.73 -19.55 4.30
C TRP A 21 -11.72 -18.85 5.23
N PHE A 22 -11.53 -19.37 6.43
CA PHE A 22 -10.57 -18.82 7.40
C PHE A 22 -9.13 -18.99 6.93
N ALA A 23 -8.79 -20.15 6.34
CA ALA A 23 -7.48 -20.40 5.75
C ALA A 23 -7.18 -19.46 4.57
N ALA A 24 -8.15 -19.24 3.67
CA ALA A 24 -8.04 -18.30 2.56
C ALA A 24 -7.82 -16.86 3.06
N ARG A 25 -8.52 -16.47 4.14
CA ARG A 25 -8.36 -15.14 4.74
C ARG A 25 -6.98 -14.93 5.38
N LEU A 26 -6.43 -15.96 6.03
CA LEU A 26 -5.07 -15.93 6.56
C LEU A 26 -4.01 -15.89 5.45
N TYR A 27 -4.22 -16.63 4.37
CA TYR A 27 -3.29 -16.68 3.24
C TYR A 27 -3.20 -15.33 2.51
N GLY A 28 -4.34 -14.64 2.30
CA GLY A 28 -4.39 -13.32 1.69
C GLY A 28 -3.62 -12.26 2.49
N ALA A 29 -3.77 -12.27 3.83
CA ALA A 29 -3.02 -11.37 4.71
C ALA A 29 -1.50 -11.59 4.65
N PHE A 30 -1.06 -12.84 4.38
CA PHE A 30 0.36 -13.20 4.39
C PHE A 30 1.11 -12.74 3.13
N SER A 31 0.46 -12.61 2.00
CA SER A 31 1.13 -12.35 0.73
C SER A 31 1.24 -10.87 0.36
N SER A 32 0.37 -9.99 0.83
CA SER A 32 0.59 -8.53 0.77
C SER A 32 1.80 -8.14 1.63
N LYS A 33 1.95 -8.78 2.79
CA LYS A 33 3.15 -8.65 3.64
C LYS A 33 4.43 -9.05 2.91
N LYS A 34 4.40 -10.08 2.05
CA LYS A 34 5.57 -10.49 1.26
C LYS A 34 5.98 -9.43 0.21
N ALA A 35 5.06 -8.70 -0.41
CA ALA A 35 5.39 -7.65 -1.36
C ALA A 35 6.05 -6.45 -0.66
N ILE A 36 5.51 -6.04 0.49
CA ILE A 36 6.08 -4.99 1.33
C ILE A 36 7.43 -5.43 1.92
N ALA A 37 7.52 -6.67 2.42
CA ALA A 37 8.77 -7.23 2.93
C ALA A 37 9.86 -7.37 1.85
N ARG A 38 9.49 -7.70 0.60
CA ARG A 38 10.45 -7.71 -0.53
C ARG A 38 10.96 -6.33 -0.88
N PHE A 39 10.11 -5.30 -0.84
CA PHE A 39 10.54 -3.91 -1.04
C PHE A 39 11.55 -3.49 0.04
N GLN A 40 11.32 -3.88 1.28
CA GLN A 40 12.22 -3.63 2.41
C GLN A 40 13.51 -4.46 2.34
N ALA A 41 13.45 -5.71 1.83
CA ALA A 41 14.61 -6.58 1.68
C ALA A 41 15.56 -6.14 0.55
N VAL A 42 15.06 -5.57 -0.54
CA VAL A 42 15.90 -5.00 -1.62
C VAL A 42 16.73 -3.82 -1.13
N ASP A 43 16.22 -3.08 -0.13
CA ASP A 43 16.99 -2.02 0.53
C ASP A 43 18.11 -2.60 1.42
N LEU A 44 17.90 -3.78 2.00
CA LEU A 44 18.87 -4.48 2.86
C LEU A 44 19.95 -5.22 2.06
N ASP A 45 19.64 -5.82 0.90
CA ASP A 45 20.63 -6.51 0.07
C ASP A 45 21.66 -5.56 -0.54
N ASN A 46 21.30 -4.30 -0.76
CA ASN A 46 22.27 -3.26 -1.12
C ASN A 46 23.13 -2.78 0.08
N LEU A 47 22.76 -3.14 1.30
CA LEU A 47 23.45 -2.80 2.55
C LEU A 47 24.16 -4.01 3.19
N SER A 48 23.78 -5.26 2.86
CA SER A 48 24.21 -6.47 3.56
C SER A 48 25.50 -7.09 3.02
N ASN A 49 26.29 -6.36 2.23
CA ASN A 49 27.71 -6.72 2.19
C ASN A 49 28.44 -6.42 3.52
N ASN A 50 27.72 -5.88 4.52
CA ASN A 50 28.25 -5.75 5.88
C ASN A 50 27.10 -5.89 6.91
N ALA A 51 27.20 -6.92 7.74
CA ALA A 51 26.57 -7.12 9.05
C ALA A 51 25.21 -7.85 9.13
N SER A 52 25.30 -8.95 9.78
CA SER A 52 24.24 -9.83 10.30
C SER A 52 23.48 -9.21 11.47
N THR A 53 22.23 -9.60 11.62
CA THR A 53 21.36 -9.56 12.82
C THR A 53 20.52 -8.31 13.04
N SER A 54 19.25 -8.39 12.74
CA SER A 54 18.11 -8.06 13.63
C SER A 54 16.80 -8.12 12.85
N THR A 55 16.10 -9.23 12.97
CA THR A 55 14.74 -9.45 12.48
C THR A 55 13.79 -9.04 13.59
N ASP A 56 12.89 -8.06 13.42
CA ASP A 56 11.53 -8.16 13.98
C ASP A 56 10.56 -6.96 13.82
N HIS A 57 10.77 -5.93 13.00
CA HIS A 57 9.82 -4.80 12.97
C HIS A 57 9.39 -4.30 11.57
N ALA A 58 9.21 -5.18 10.59
CA ALA A 58 8.78 -4.77 9.24
C ALA A 58 7.61 -5.61 8.70
N LEU A 59 6.56 -5.77 9.51
CA LEU A 59 5.33 -6.44 9.06
C LEU A 59 4.25 -5.39 8.81
N GLY A 60 4.04 -5.03 7.54
CA GLY A 60 2.91 -4.21 7.13
C GLY A 60 1.58 -4.74 7.68
N SER A 61 0.65 -3.84 8.00
CA SER A 61 -0.69 -4.21 8.48
C SER A 61 -1.38 -5.18 7.53
N PRO A 62 -2.18 -6.14 8.03
CA PRO A 62 -2.95 -7.03 7.17
C PRO A 62 -3.92 -6.20 6.31
N VAL A 63 -4.13 -6.64 5.06
CA VAL A 63 -5.11 -5.97 4.17
C VAL A 63 -6.49 -6.09 4.79
N ASP A 64 -7.16 -4.96 4.97
CA ASP A 64 -8.52 -4.90 5.46
C ASP A 64 -9.50 -5.04 4.28
N PHE A 65 -10.18 -6.18 4.20
CA PHE A 65 -11.17 -6.48 3.18
C PHE A 65 -12.59 -6.03 3.54
N SER A 66 -12.81 -5.39 4.69
CA SER A 66 -14.15 -5.07 5.20
C SER A 66 -14.99 -4.24 4.23
N LEU A 67 -14.35 -3.39 3.45
CA LEU A 67 -14.99 -2.52 2.46
C LEU A 67 -14.93 -3.06 1.01
N TRP A 68 -14.30 -4.22 0.78
CA TRP A 68 -14.07 -4.71 -0.58
C TRP A 68 -15.27 -5.50 -1.12
N SER A 69 -15.42 -5.48 -2.46
CA SER A 69 -16.38 -6.37 -3.11
C SER A 69 -15.85 -7.81 -3.14
N PRO A 70 -16.71 -8.86 -3.06
CA PRO A 70 -16.26 -10.25 -3.14
C PRO A 70 -15.47 -10.55 -4.43
N LYS A 71 -15.88 -9.95 -5.56
CA LYS A 71 -15.16 -10.07 -6.83
C LYS A 71 -13.74 -9.50 -6.74
N ARG A 72 -13.57 -8.39 -6.03
CA ARG A 72 -12.26 -7.75 -5.84
C ARG A 72 -11.35 -8.58 -4.93
N ILE A 73 -11.91 -9.16 -3.88
CA ILE A 73 -11.15 -10.08 -3.00
C ILE A 73 -10.61 -11.26 -3.81
N ALA A 74 -11.48 -11.93 -4.60
CA ALA A 74 -11.07 -13.05 -5.44
C ALA A 74 -9.99 -12.66 -6.46
N ALA A 75 -10.13 -11.49 -7.11
CA ALA A 75 -9.14 -11.00 -8.07
C ALA A 75 -7.78 -10.67 -7.41
N TYR A 76 -7.79 -10.15 -6.18
CA TYR A 76 -6.59 -9.94 -5.38
C TYR A 76 -5.91 -11.27 -5.06
N GLU A 77 -6.65 -12.23 -4.51
CA GLU A 77 -6.14 -13.57 -4.17
C GLU A 77 -5.54 -14.27 -5.38
N ASP A 78 -6.23 -14.26 -6.54
CA ASP A 78 -5.74 -14.82 -7.80
C ASP A 78 -4.46 -14.12 -8.28
N SER A 79 -4.35 -12.81 -8.06
CA SER A 79 -3.15 -12.04 -8.41
C SER A 79 -1.90 -12.48 -7.65
N LEU A 80 -2.06 -12.98 -6.41
CA LEU A 80 -0.94 -13.34 -5.53
C LEU A 80 -0.12 -14.53 -6.06
N ALA A 81 -0.72 -15.41 -6.84
CA ALA A 81 -0.06 -16.52 -7.50
C ALA A 81 0.75 -16.10 -8.73
N LYS A 82 0.52 -14.90 -9.27
CA LYS A 82 1.15 -14.41 -10.51
C LYS A 82 2.43 -13.64 -10.20
N LYS A 83 3.40 -13.68 -11.10
CA LYS A 83 4.62 -12.88 -10.99
C LYS A 83 4.32 -11.43 -11.35
N THR A 84 4.76 -10.50 -10.52
CA THR A 84 4.65 -9.04 -10.76
C THR A 84 6.00 -8.39 -10.54
N ASP A 85 6.14 -7.15 -11.02
CA ASP A 85 7.29 -6.30 -10.72
C ASP A 85 7.37 -5.96 -9.24
N PHE A 86 8.51 -5.47 -8.81
CA PHE A 86 8.69 -4.96 -7.44
C PHE A 86 7.95 -3.65 -7.26
N PRO A 87 7.35 -3.41 -6.08
CA PRO A 87 6.79 -2.12 -5.77
C PRO A 87 7.89 -1.04 -5.73
N ILE A 88 7.54 0.15 -6.19
CA ILE A 88 8.45 1.32 -6.25
C ILE A 88 8.30 2.23 -5.03
N ALA A 89 7.23 2.09 -4.25
CA ALA A 89 6.95 2.79 -3.01
C ALA A 89 5.82 2.10 -2.24
N ILE A 90 5.52 2.61 -1.05
CA ILE A 90 4.31 2.29 -0.29
C ILE A 90 3.50 3.56 -0.11
N LEU A 91 2.23 3.54 -0.50
CA LEU A 91 1.28 4.61 -0.21
C LEU A 91 0.63 4.35 1.14
N ARG A 92 0.69 5.34 2.03
CA ARG A 92 0.11 5.26 3.37
C ARG A 92 -0.83 6.42 3.63
N ILE A 93 -2.03 6.12 4.12
CA ILE A 93 -3.00 7.12 4.58
C ILE A 93 -3.54 6.64 5.93
N ARG A 94 -2.99 7.18 7.01
CA ARG A 94 -3.27 6.69 8.37
C ARG A 94 -4.74 6.81 8.77
N LYS A 95 -5.41 7.89 8.37
CA LYS A 95 -6.83 8.15 8.66
C LYS A 95 -7.76 7.00 8.25
N ILE A 96 -7.46 6.35 7.14
CA ILE A 96 -8.26 5.24 6.61
C ILE A 96 -7.57 3.89 6.74
N ASN A 97 -6.53 3.81 7.58
CA ASN A 97 -5.71 2.63 7.80
C ASN A 97 -5.22 1.97 6.50
N LEU A 98 -4.91 2.79 5.49
CA LEU A 98 -4.40 2.33 4.21
C LEU A 98 -2.87 2.27 4.24
N GLU A 99 -2.33 1.09 3.94
CA GLU A 99 -0.94 0.88 3.60
C GLU A 99 -0.88 -0.11 2.44
N VAL A 100 -0.43 0.36 1.26
CA VAL A 100 -0.54 -0.39 0.01
C VAL A 100 0.69 -0.19 -0.86
N PRO A 101 1.22 -1.28 -1.49
CA PRO A 101 2.33 -1.17 -2.43
C PRO A 101 1.93 -0.37 -3.68
N VAL A 102 2.85 0.49 -4.13
CA VAL A 102 2.75 1.25 -5.38
C VAL A 102 3.62 0.59 -6.43
N PHE A 103 3.06 0.27 -7.57
CA PHE A 103 3.76 -0.30 -8.72
C PHE A 103 3.92 0.75 -9.83
N ASN A 104 4.79 0.43 -10.82
CA ASN A 104 5.10 1.37 -11.91
C ASN A 104 4.20 1.21 -13.14
N ASP A 105 3.03 0.60 -13.01
CA ASP A 105 2.04 0.40 -14.06
C ASP A 105 0.62 0.39 -13.48
N THR A 106 -0.38 0.40 -14.37
CA THR A 106 -1.81 0.40 -14.04
C THR A 106 -2.58 -0.73 -14.74
N ASP A 107 -1.89 -1.81 -15.12
CA ASP A 107 -2.55 -3.01 -15.65
C ASP A 107 -3.42 -3.71 -14.59
N ASP A 108 -4.30 -4.60 -15.01
CA ASP A 108 -5.23 -5.28 -14.12
C ASP A 108 -4.53 -6.10 -13.03
N LEU A 109 -3.40 -6.73 -13.34
CA LEU A 109 -2.66 -7.52 -12.36
C LEU A 109 -2.07 -6.63 -11.27
N THR A 110 -1.48 -5.52 -11.66
CA THR A 110 -0.94 -4.49 -10.79
C THR A 110 -2.02 -3.91 -9.88
N LEU A 111 -3.15 -3.47 -10.47
CA LEU A 111 -4.23 -2.84 -9.70
C LEU A 111 -5.00 -3.82 -8.80
N ASN A 112 -4.99 -5.12 -9.11
CA ASN A 112 -5.51 -6.13 -8.20
C ASN A 112 -4.61 -6.33 -6.98
N ARG A 113 -3.31 -6.07 -7.09
CA ARG A 113 -2.30 -6.35 -6.08
C ARG A 113 -1.96 -5.16 -5.20
N GLY A 114 -2.17 -3.97 -5.73
CA GLY A 114 -1.87 -2.72 -5.06
C GLY A 114 -2.47 -1.53 -5.79
N VAL A 115 -1.71 -0.45 -5.84
CA VAL A 115 -2.01 0.74 -6.63
C VAL A 115 -0.89 0.98 -7.63
N GLY A 116 -1.16 1.69 -8.72
CA GLY A 116 -0.23 1.85 -9.81
C GLY A 116 0.04 3.30 -10.18
N ARG A 117 1.29 3.63 -10.50
CA ARG A 117 1.64 4.91 -11.09
C ARG A 117 1.06 5.03 -12.49
N ILE A 118 0.36 6.11 -12.77
CA ILE A 118 -0.17 6.42 -14.10
C ILE A 118 1.00 6.85 -14.98
N LEU A 119 1.23 6.11 -16.08
CA LEU A 119 2.28 6.43 -17.04
C LEU A 119 2.04 7.81 -17.68
N GLY A 120 3.13 8.54 -17.95
CA GLY A 120 3.07 9.92 -18.45
C GLY A 120 2.93 10.99 -17.35
N THR A 121 2.75 10.62 -16.08
CA THR A 121 2.85 11.52 -14.94
C THR A 121 4.26 11.52 -14.34
N ALA A 122 4.56 12.42 -13.42
CA ALA A 122 5.85 12.50 -12.74
C ALA A 122 6.23 11.15 -12.14
N ARG A 123 7.54 10.87 -12.04
CA ARG A 123 8.05 9.73 -11.30
C ARG A 123 8.14 10.05 -9.82
N ILE A 124 8.25 9.03 -9.01
CA ILE A 124 8.44 9.18 -7.56
C ILE A 124 9.75 9.92 -7.29
N GLY A 125 9.66 11.02 -6.52
CA GLY A 125 10.80 11.86 -6.20
C GLY A 125 11.15 12.91 -7.26
N GLU A 126 10.44 12.96 -8.39
CA GLU A 126 10.57 14.01 -9.38
C GLU A 126 9.56 15.15 -9.13
N PRO A 127 9.90 16.38 -9.51
CA PRO A 127 8.94 17.49 -9.47
C PRO A 127 7.79 17.26 -10.46
N GLY A 128 6.64 17.87 -10.20
CA GLY A 128 5.46 17.78 -11.02
C GLY A 128 4.28 17.09 -10.32
N ASN A 129 3.42 16.43 -11.09
CA ASN A 129 2.22 15.78 -10.59
C ASN A 129 2.32 14.26 -10.77
N LEU A 130 2.49 13.53 -9.66
CA LEU A 130 2.52 12.07 -9.63
C LEU A 130 1.08 11.53 -9.57
N GLY A 131 0.62 10.87 -10.62
CA GLY A 131 -0.68 10.20 -10.63
C GLY A 131 -0.58 8.75 -10.13
N ILE A 132 -1.45 8.37 -9.20
CA ILE A 132 -1.58 6.99 -8.71
C ILE A 132 -3.02 6.54 -8.84
N ALA A 133 -3.24 5.41 -9.53
CA ALA A 133 -4.56 4.81 -9.73
C ALA A 133 -4.76 3.59 -8.83
N GLY A 134 -6.01 3.37 -8.44
CA GLY A 134 -6.43 2.17 -7.69
C GLY A 134 -7.91 1.87 -7.89
N HIS A 135 -8.30 0.62 -7.63
CA HIS A 135 -9.68 0.20 -7.75
C HIS A 135 -10.55 0.76 -6.63
N ARG A 136 -11.74 1.31 -7.01
CA ARG A 136 -12.73 1.88 -6.06
C ARG A 136 -13.33 0.86 -5.09
N ASP A 137 -13.35 -0.41 -5.47
CA ASP A 137 -13.90 -1.51 -4.69
C ASP A 137 -12.81 -2.40 -4.06
N GLY A 138 -11.62 -1.84 -3.95
CA GLY A 138 -10.43 -2.41 -3.36
C GLY A 138 -9.70 -1.39 -2.47
N PHE A 139 -8.40 -1.24 -2.66
CA PHE A 139 -7.54 -0.39 -1.82
C PHE A 139 -8.03 1.06 -1.72
N PHE A 140 -8.60 1.63 -2.79
CA PHE A 140 -9.09 3.01 -2.78
C PHE A 140 -10.55 3.18 -2.34
N ARG A 141 -11.18 2.12 -1.82
CA ARG A 141 -12.53 2.24 -1.25
C ARG A 141 -12.59 3.23 -0.09
N GLY A 142 -11.59 3.26 0.77
CA GLY A 142 -11.49 4.16 1.91
C GLY A 142 -11.35 5.64 1.53
N LEU A 143 -10.97 5.98 0.29
CA LEU A 143 -10.84 7.37 -0.14
C LEU A 143 -12.13 8.19 -0.03
N GLN A 144 -13.30 7.54 0.03
CA GLN A 144 -14.58 8.22 0.29
C GLN A 144 -14.61 9.00 1.62
N SER A 145 -13.74 8.67 2.56
CA SER A 145 -13.66 9.29 3.90
C SER A 145 -12.54 10.32 4.03
N ILE A 146 -11.79 10.57 2.94
CA ILE A 146 -10.74 11.58 2.90
C ILE A 146 -11.35 12.96 2.74
N VAL A 147 -10.76 13.95 3.41
CA VAL A 147 -11.11 15.36 3.31
C VAL A 147 -9.86 16.21 3.07
N GLU A 148 -10.05 17.46 2.68
CA GLU A 148 -8.99 18.45 2.58
C GLU A 148 -8.29 18.61 3.94
N GLY A 149 -6.96 18.73 3.93
CA GLY A 149 -6.12 18.75 5.12
C GLY A 149 -5.63 17.38 5.59
N ASP A 150 -6.16 16.28 5.08
CA ASP A 150 -5.65 14.95 5.42
C ASP A 150 -4.26 14.70 4.85
N VAL A 151 -3.46 13.89 5.56
CA VAL A 151 -2.08 13.59 5.17
C VAL A 151 -2.01 12.27 4.41
N VAL A 152 -1.31 12.32 3.28
CA VAL A 152 -0.94 11.17 2.45
C VAL A 152 0.57 11.03 2.46
N GLU A 153 1.08 9.88 2.83
CA GLU A 153 2.52 9.60 2.85
C GLU A 153 2.90 8.66 1.71
N LEU A 154 4.00 8.97 1.03
CA LEU A 154 4.67 8.08 0.09
C LEU A 154 5.99 7.62 0.70
N VAL A 155 6.01 6.36 1.15
CA VAL A 155 7.16 5.76 1.81
C VAL A 155 8.07 5.17 0.75
N ARG A 156 9.30 5.65 0.72
CA ARG A 156 10.40 5.16 -0.13
C ARG A 156 11.54 4.64 0.76
N PRO A 157 12.49 3.89 0.21
CA PRO A 157 13.72 3.60 0.93
C PRO A 157 14.34 4.90 1.47
N ARG A 158 14.61 4.95 2.79
CA ARG A 158 15.23 6.09 3.51
C ARG A 158 14.45 7.41 3.49
N HIS A 159 13.31 7.53 2.80
CA HIS A 159 12.54 8.77 2.68
C HIS A 159 11.05 8.52 2.84
N ILE A 160 10.39 9.42 3.52
CA ILE A 160 8.93 9.51 3.57
C ILE A 160 8.56 10.90 3.08
N ASP A 161 7.89 10.95 1.94
CA ASP A 161 7.36 12.18 1.38
C ASP A 161 5.93 12.37 1.90
N SER A 162 5.65 13.52 2.50
CA SER A 162 4.34 13.89 3.04
C SER A 162 3.65 14.86 2.11
N TYR A 163 2.38 14.59 1.83
CA TYR A 163 1.49 15.42 1.01
C TYR A 163 0.23 15.72 1.81
N VAL A 164 -0.29 16.93 1.70
CA VAL A 164 -1.55 17.36 2.32
C VAL A 164 -2.62 17.49 1.26
N VAL A 165 -3.77 16.87 1.46
CA VAL A 165 -4.90 16.93 0.54
C VAL A 165 -5.38 18.37 0.43
N SER A 166 -5.34 18.91 -0.79
CA SER A 166 -5.71 20.28 -1.11
C SER A 166 -7.02 20.40 -1.88
N GLU A 167 -7.44 19.33 -2.54
CA GLU A 167 -8.64 19.36 -3.38
C GLU A 167 -9.19 17.96 -3.62
N ILE A 168 -10.52 17.84 -3.60
CA ILE A 168 -11.23 16.62 -3.97
C ILE A 168 -12.24 16.95 -5.08
N ARG A 169 -12.16 16.24 -6.21
CA ARG A 169 -13.01 16.46 -7.38
C ARG A 169 -13.64 15.17 -7.91
N ILE A 170 -14.82 15.31 -8.50
CA ILE A 170 -15.45 14.26 -9.30
C ILE A 170 -15.50 14.74 -10.74
N VAL A 171 -14.81 14.02 -11.62
CA VAL A 171 -14.66 14.42 -13.03
C VAL A 171 -15.14 13.30 -13.96
N LYS A 172 -15.29 13.60 -15.25
CA LYS A 172 -15.53 12.61 -16.30
C LYS A 172 -14.24 11.81 -16.56
N PRO A 173 -14.33 10.56 -17.06
CA PRO A 173 -13.15 9.75 -17.39
C PRO A 173 -12.20 10.41 -18.41
N GLU A 174 -12.72 11.25 -19.29
CA GLU A 174 -12.00 11.94 -20.36
C GLU A 174 -11.24 13.18 -19.84
N ASP A 175 -11.55 13.66 -18.64
CA ASP A 175 -10.90 14.82 -18.06
C ASP A 175 -9.52 14.45 -17.48
N ILE A 176 -8.53 14.46 -18.35
CA ILE A 176 -7.12 14.23 -18.00
C ILE A 176 -6.42 15.47 -17.46
N SER A 177 -7.10 16.62 -17.40
CA SER A 177 -6.51 17.87 -16.90
C SER A 177 -6.02 17.75 -15.46
N VAL A 178 -6.64 16.87 -14.66
CA VAL A 178 -6.29 16.57 -13.28
C VAL A 178 -4.87 15.97 -13.14
N LEU A 179 -4.33 15.38 -14.21
CA LEU A 179 -3.00 14.74 -14.24
C LEU A 179 -1.92 15.67 -14.86
N LYS A 180 -2.27 16.86 -15.32
CA LYS A 180 -1.29 17.79 -15.90
C LYS A 180 -0.19 18.11 -14.88
N PRO A 181 1.04 18.39 -15.36
CA PRO A 181 2.11 18.86 -14.49
C PRO A 181 1.67 20.08 -13.67
N LYS A 182 2.17 20.16 -12.45
CA LYS A 182 1.94 21.28 -11.53
C LYS A 182 3.27 21.92 -11.16
N GLU A 183 3.26 23.21 -10.87
CA GLU A 183 4.46 23.95 -10.45
C GLU A 183 4.94 23.47 -9.07
N VAL A 184 4.00 23.23 -8.16
CA VAL A 184 4.28 22.62 -6.85
C VAL A 184 4.17 21.10 -6.99
N PRO A 185 5.14 20.33 -6.49
CA PRO A 185 5.05 18.88 -6.52
C PRO A 185 3.74 18.39 -5.88
N ALA A 186 3.04 17.54 -6.59
CA ALA A 186 1.72 17.06 -6.19
C ALA A 186 1.58 15.56 -6.38
N LEU A 187 0.70 14.97 -5.59
CA LEU A 187 0.23 13.60 -5.69
C LEU A 187 -1.26 13.62 -6.02
N THR A 188 -1.64 12.96 -7.11
CA THR A 188 -3.04 12.85 -7.55
C THR A 188 -3.48 11.38 -7.48
N LEU A 189 -4.37 11.06 -6.53
CA LEU A 189 -4.98 9.74 -6.42
C LEU A 189 -6.24 9.69 -7.29
N VAL A 190 -6.36 8.62 -8.08
CA VAL A 190 -7.43 8.46 -9.07
C VAL A 190 -8.14 7.13 -8.85
N THR A 191 -9.45 7.18 -8.67
CA THR A 191 -10.27 5.96 -8.64
C THR A 191 -11.60 6.16 -9.37
N CYS A 192 -12.30 5.07 -9.62
CA CYS A 192 -13.63 5.09 -10.23
C CYS A 192 -14.68 5.63 -9.24
N PHE A 193 -15.72 6.31 -9.78
CA PHE A 193 -16.85 6.83 -8.99
C PHE A 193 -18.20 6.58 -9.72
N PRO A 194 -19.31 6.29 -9.00
CA PRO A 194 -19.47 6.20 -7.55
C PRO A 194 -18.79 4.97 -6.92
N PHE A 195 -18.48 5.04 -5.63
CA PHE A 195 -17.85 3.93 -4.89
C PHE A 195 -18.72 2.67 -4.83
N TYR A 196 -20.03 2.83 -4.71
CA TYR A 196 -21.04 1.75 -4.66
C TYR A 196 -21.87 1.76 -5.96
N PHE A 197 -21.28 1.22 -7.03
CA PHE A 197 -21.91 1.19 -8.34
C PHE A 197 -21.61 -0.12 -9.06
N VAL A 198 -22.62 -0.72 -9.68
CA VAL A 198 -22.49 -1.93 -10.48
C VAL A 198 -22.27 -1.55 -11.94
N GLY A 199 -21.23 -2.10 -12.58
CA GLY A 199 -20.89 -1.83 -13.96
C GLY A 199 -19.80 -0.76 -14.16
N HIS A 200 -19.69 -0.25 -15.39
CA HIS A 200 -18.71 0.75 -15.76
C HIS A 200 -18.97 2.07 -15.05
N ALA A 201 -17.95 2.58 -14.34
CA ALA A 201 -18.07 3.82 -13.59
C ALA A 201 -18.14 5.05 -14.53
N PRO A 202 -19.18 5.87 -14.42
CA PRO A 202 -19.35 7.04 -15.29
C PRO A 202 -18.40 8.19 -14.97
N LYS A 203 -17.75 8.17 -13.81
CA LYS A 203 -16.90 9.27 -13.32
C LYS A 203 -15.64 8.75 -12.64
N ARG A 204 -14.74 9.68 -12.33
CA ARG A 204 -13.53 9.46 -11.52
C ARG A 204 -13.58 10.32 -10.26
N TYR A 205 -13.14 9.74 -9.15
CA TYR A 205 -12.90 10.43 -7.90
C TYR A 205 -11.40 10.75 -7.82
N ILE A 206 -11.10 12.02 -7.65
CA ILE A 206 -9.76 12.58 -7.68
C ILE A 206 -9.48 13.20 -6.33
N VAL A 207 -8.36 12.80 -5.72
CA VAL A 207 -7.80 13.44 -4.52
C VAL A 207 -6.47 14.03 -4.93
N THR A 208 -6.34 15.36 -4.89
CA THR A 208 -5.08 16.07 -5.12
C THR A 208 -4.48 16.45 -3.78
N ALA A 209 -3.22 16.09 -3.56
CA ALA A 209 -2.46 16.47 -2.38
C ALA A 209 -1.17 17.18 -2.80
N LEU A 210 -0.82 18.27 -2.12
CA LEU A 210 0.39 19.04 -2.38
C LEU A 210 1.50 18.58 -1.45
N PHE A 211 2.72 18.58 -1.96
CA PHE A 211 3.90 18.23 -1.19
C PHE A 211 4.12 19.21 -0.04
N GLU A 212 4.26 18.69 1.16
CA GLU A 212 4.51 19.47 2.38
C GLU A 212 5.97 19.36 2.84
N GLY A 213 6.58 18.20 2.65
CA GLY A 213 7.96 17.96 3.07
C GLY A 213 8.37 16.49 2.98
N ALA A 214 9.66 16.26 3.18
CA ALA A 214 10.21 14.93 3.28
C ALA A 214 10.95 14.74 4.59
N ARG A 215 10.88 13.52 5.16
CA ARG A 215 11.64 13.13 6.35
C ARG A 215 12.38 11.83 6.09
N GLN A 216 13.44 11.58 6.84
CA GLN A 216 14.12 10.29 6.78
C GLN A 216 13.20 9.20 7.34
N SER A 217 13.18 8.07 6.65
CA SER A 217 12.52 6.88 7.16
C SER A 217 13.38 6.27 8.27
N SER A 218 12.78 5.88 9.38
CA SER A 218 13.45 5.13 10.44
C SER A 218 13.84 3.69 10.02
N PHE A 219 13.45 3.27 8.83
CA PHE A 219 13.94 2.04 8.22
C PHE A 219 15.40 2.25 7.78
N GLY A 220 16.37 2.05 8.67
CA GLY A 220 17.80 2.15 8.34
C GLY A 220 18.67 2.92 9.36
N THR A 221 18.13 3.34 10.50
CA THR A 221 18.87 4.13 11.49
C THR A 221 19.59 3.32 12.58
N ASP A 222 19.71 2.00 12.44
CA ASP A 222 20.52 1.21 13.39
C ASP A 222 22.04 1.41 13.22
N GLU A 223 22.52 1.91 12.07
CA GLU A 223 23.94 2.17 11.86
C GLU A 223 24.49 3.32 12.71
N ASP A 224 23.72 4.39 12.93
CA ASP A 224 24.18 5.52 13.76
C ASP A 224 24.20 5.16 15.25
N THR A 225 23.36 4.25 15.68
CA THR A 225 23.34 3.75 17.07
C THR A 225 24.52 2.83 17.31
N ILE A 226 24.89 1.99 16.34
CA ILE A 226 26.05 1.08 16.42
C ILE A 226 27.36 1.89 16.36
N ARG A 227 27.44 2.94 15.54
CA ARG A 227 28.63 3.79 15.44
C ARG A 227 28.87 4.60 16.71
N ARG A 228 27.82 5.04 17.40
CA ARG A 228 27.94 5.72 18.72
C ARG A 228 28.31 4.77 19.85
N ALA A 229 27.96 3.50 19.75
CA ALA A 229 28.30 2.48 20.75
C ALA A 229 29.74 1.96 20.61
N SER A 230 30.39 2.15 19.45
CA SER A 230 31.74 1.64 19.16
C SER A 230 32.86 2.64 19.37
N ILE A 231 32.60 3.85 19.86
CA ILE A 231 33.66 4.80 20.23
C ILE A 231 34.13 4.47 21.65
N PRO A 232 35.34 3.93 21.86
CA PRO A 232 35.84 3.67 23.19
C PRO A 232 36.06 5.00 23.92
N ARG A 233 35.44 5.15 25.11
CA ARG A 233 35.73 6.26 26.00
C ARG A 233 37.19 6.17 26.42
N THR A 234 38.03 7.00 25.84
CA THR A 234 39.38 7.23 26.33
C THR A 234 39.29 7.77 27.75
N LYS A 235 39.75 6.99 28.73
CA LYS A 235 39.92 7.46 30.11
C LYS A 235 41.05 8.48 30.11
N GLU A 236 40.70 9.73 30.28
CA GLU A 236 41.64 10.78 30.61
C GLU A 236 42.20 10.53 32.01
N GLY A 237 43.49 10.14 32.08
CA GLY A 237 44.20 9.88 33.30
C GLY A 237 44.52 11.21 33.98
N LYS A 238 44.11 11.30 35.24
CA LYS A 238 44.61 12.36 36.19
C LYS A 238 46.14 12.24 36.34
N ARG A 239 46.79 13.32 36.16
CA ARG A 239 48.01 13.71 36.86
C ARG A 239 47.80 15.05 37.56
#